data_6e941dd8144774269345ff80f2207826
#
_entry.id   6e941dd8144774269345ff80f2207826
#
_cell.length_a   1.000
_cell.length_b   1.000
_cell.length_c   1.000
_cell.angle_alpha   90.00
_cell.angle_beta   90.00
_cell.angle_gamma   90.00
#
_symmetry.space_group_name_H-M   'P 1'
#
loop_
_entity.id
_entity.type
_entity.pdbx_description
1 polymer ?
#
loop_
_entity_poly.entity_id
_entity_poly.type
_entity_poly.pdbx_seq_one_letter_code
_entity_poly.pdbx_strand_id
1 'polypeptide(L)'
;YENKDQKNIGKLLLDIKSTGVKVIGSNHHFEGTPSEKDIFNVLKTMEEAGADICKIAVMPKEKVDVKTLINASKKANKELNAPIITMSMGELGAVTRICTRMTGSVITFGAGVNASAPGQPPCEMVRFLLKASESGKIDCNVALIGFMGTGKTTISNALSRITGFKEVDVDQYI
;
A
#
# COMPACT_ATOMS: atom_id res chain seq x y z
N TYR A 1 -22.39 13.07 1.25
CA TYR A 1 -21.61 13.39 2.47
C TYR A 1 -20.93 14.74 2.29
N GLU A 2 -21.71 15.84 2.25
CA GLU A 2 -21.19 17.13 1.83
C GLU A 2 -21.53 18.21 2.84
N ASN A 3 -20.54 19.06 3.08
CA ASN A 3 -20.57 20.36 3.73
C ASN A 3 -20.77 20.51 5.25
N LYS A 4 -21.61 19.80 5.95
CA LYS A 4 -21.66 19.89 7.43
C LYS A 4 -20.56 19.09 8.08
N ASP A 5 -20.25 17.92 7.50
CA ASP A 5 -19.22 17.05 8.02
C ASP A 5 -17.82 17.59 7.81
N GLN A 6 -17.54 18.29 6.70
CA GLN A 6 -16.22 18.88 6.44
C GLN A 6 -15.86 19.99 7.44
N LYS A 7 -16.81 20.85 7.82
CA LYS A 7 -16.57 21.87 8.86
C LYS A 7 -16.30 21.24 10.24
N ASN A 8 -17.02 20.18 10.56
CA ASN A 8 -16.81 19.45 11.83
C ASN A 8 -15.48 18.72 11.83
N ILE A 9 -15.06 18.12 10.72
CA ILE A 9 -13.77 17.43 10.58
C ILE A 9 -12.62 18.43 10.70
N GLY A 10 -12.70 19.60 10.06
CA GLY A 10 -11.67 20.64 10.18
C GLY A 10 -11.49 21.12 11.61
N LYS A 11 -12.60 21.39 12.34
CA LYS A 11 -12.53 21.77 13.76
C LYS A 11 -11.93 20.64 14.61
N LEU A 12 -12.37 19.40 14.43
CA LEU A 12 -11.85 18.24 15.14
C LEU A 12 -10.34 18.06 14.90
N LEU A 13 -9.89 18.25 13.66
CA LEU A 13 -8.46 18.19 13.33
C LEU A 13 -7.65 19.25 14.06
N LEU A 14 -8.15 20.48 14.13
CA LEU A 14 -7.51 21.58 14.87
C LEU A 14 -7.43 21.26 16.36
N ASP A 15 -8.53 20.78 16.95
CA ASP A 15 -8.59 20.40 18.36
C ASP A 15 -7.59 19.27 18.68
N ILE A 16 -7.51 18.23 17.84
CA ILE A 16 -6.54 17.14 18.00
C ILE A 16 -5.11 17.67 17.84
N LYS A 17 -4.84 18.47 16.83
CA LYS A 17 -3.48 19.01 16.59
C LYS A 17 -3.01 19.95 17.71
N SER A 18 -3.93 20.62 18.40
CA SER A 18 -3.59 21.45 19.57
C SER A 18 -2.98 20.64 20.72
N THR A 19 -3.18 19.34 20.77
CA THR A 19 -2.55 18.42 21.75
C THR A 19 -1.11 18.00 21.36
N GLY A 20 -0.61 18.42 20.19
CA GLY A 20 0.73 18.08 19.71
C GLY A 20 0.86 16.72 19.01
N VAL A 21 -0.25 15.98 18.85
CA VAL A 21 -0.24 14.69 18.14
C VAL A 21 -0.30 14.85 16.62
N LYS A 22 0.26 13.86 15.90
CA LYS A 22 0.16 13.78 14.45
C LYS A 22 -1.13 13.09 14.01
N VAL A 23 -1.72 13.55 12.91
CA VAL A 23 -3.01 13.06 12.40
C VAL A 23 -2.84 12.38 11.06
N ILE A 24 -3.36 11.16 10.95
CA ILE A 24 -3.49 10.43 9.68
C ILE A 24 -4.94 10.58 9.19
N GLY A 25 -5.15 11.35 8.10
CA GLY A 25 -6.40 11.37 7.36
C GLY A 25 -6.53 10.06 6.57
N SER A 26 -7.64 9.33 6.72
CA SER A 26 -7.80 8.01 6.13
C SER A 26 -9.12 7.85 5.39
N ASN A 27 -9.04 7.32 4.18
CA ASN A 27 -10.19 6.98 3.34
C ASN A 27 -10.09 5.54 2.83
N HIS A 28 -11.23 4.85 2.69
CA HIS A 28 -11.30 3.46 2.27
C HIS A 28 -12.40 3.26 1.24
N HIS A 29 -12.03 2.71 0.08
CA HIS A 29 -12.95 2.31 -0.99
C HIS A 29 -13.00 0.79 -1.08
N PHE A 30 -13.97 0.18 -0.40
CA PHE A 30 -14.12 -1.28 -0.37
C PHE A 30 -14.81 -1.84 -1.63
N GLU A 31 -15.56 -0.99 -2.35
CA GLU A 31 -16.35 -1.43 -3.52
C GLU A 31 -15.57 -1.39 -4.85
N GLY A 32 -14.38 -0.78 -4.86
CA GLY A 32 -13.60 -0.65 -6.07
C GLY A 32 -12.42 0.29 -5.96
N THR A 33 -11.79 0.57 -7.09
CA THR A 33 -10.70 1.54 -7.22
C THR A 33 -11.21 2.75 -7.99
N PRO A 34 -11.24 3.94 -7.38
CA PRO A 34 -11.59 5.18 -8.07
C PRO A 34 -10.59 5.54 -9.18
N SER A 35 -10.93 6.52 -10.00
CA SER A 35 -10.02 7.03 -11.03
C SER A 35 -8.73 7.62 -10.41
N GLU A 36 -7.65 7.70 -11.18
CA GLU A 36 -6.40 8.36 -10.77
C GLU A 36 -6.63 9.77 -10.24
N LYS A 37 -7.53 10.52 -10.91
CA LYS A 37 -7.90 11.88 -10.52
C LYS A 37 -8.61 11.92 -9.18
N ASP A 38 -9.54 11.00 -8.95
CA ASP A 38 -10.32 10.98 -7.70
C ASP A 38 -9.46 10.55 -6.52
N ILE A 39 -8.59 9.54 -6.70
CA ILE A 39 -7.62 9.14 -5.69
C ILE A 39 -6.72 10.33 -5.30
N PHE A 40 -6.19 11.03 -6.30
CA PHE A 40 -5.35 12.20 -6.07
C PHE A 40 -6.12 13.31 -5.33
N ASN A 41 -7.34 13.61 -5.76
CA ASN A 41 -8.18 14.64 -5.13
C ASN A 41 -8.50 14.32 -3.67
N VAL A 42 -8.78 13.05 -3.35
CA VAL A 42 -9.01 12.61 -1.96
C VAL A 42 -7.78 12.87 -1.10
N LEU A 43 -6.59 12.50 -1.56
CA LEU A 43 -5.33 12.74 -0.84
C LEU A 43 -5.06 14.24 -0.68
N LYS A 44 -5.27 15.02 -1.73
CA LYS A 44 -5.13 16.48 -1.71
C LYS A 44 -6.08 17.15 -0.71
N THR A 45 -7.35 16.72 -0.70
CA THR A 45 -8.34 17.24 0.26
C THR A 45 -7.94 16.94 1.72
N MET A 46 -7.32 15.77 1.99
CA MET A 46 -6.80 15.46 3.32
C MET A 46 -5.64 16.40 3.72
N GLU A 47 -4.73 16.68 2.79
CA GLU A 47 -3.64 17.64 3.03
C GLU A 47 -4.18 19.03 3.30
N GLU A 48 -5.10 19.52 2.45
CA GLU A 48 -5.76 20.83 2.61
C GLU A 48 -6.53 20.94 3.92
N ALA A 49 -7.11 19.85 4.40
CA ALA A 49 -7.73 19.78 5.71
C ALA A 49 -6.73 19.79 6.88
N GLY A 50 -5.43 19.65 6.60
CA GLY A 50 -4.36 19.70 7.60
C GLY A 50 -3.94 18.35 8.16
N ALA A 51 -4.24 17.22 7.52
CA ALA A 51 -3.69 15.94 7.92
C ALA A 51 -2.16 15.92 7.77
N ASP A 52 -1.47 15.34 8.74
CA ASP A 52 0.00 15.20 8.69
C ASP A 52 0.44 14.06 7.78
N ILE A 53 -0.41 13.06 7.57
CA ILE A 53 -0.24 11.95 6.62
C ILE A 53 -1.59 11.68 5.95
N CYS A 54 -1.58 11.49 4.63
CA CYS A 54 -2.79 11.23 3.85
C CYS A 54 -2.84 9.75 3.44
N LYS A 55 -3.90 9.04 3.85
CA LYS A 55 -4.03 7.59 3.62
C LYS A 55 -5.25 7.26 2.77
N ILE A 56 -5.06 6.43 1.74
CA ILE A 56 -6.14 5.82 0.97
C ILE A 56 -5.91 4.32 0.78
N ALA A 57 -6.96 3.53 0.97
CA ALA A 57 -6.99 2.12 0.65
C ALA A 57 -8.13 1.85 -0.34
N VAL A 58 -7.85 1.12 -1.43
CA VAL A 58 -8.82 0.82 -2.49
C VAL A 58 -8.91 -0.67 -2.74
N MET A 59 -10.05 -1.15 -3.24
CA MET A 59 -10.26 -2.56 -3.58
C MET A 59 -10.12 -2.74 -5.10
N PRO A 60 -9.07 -3.39 -5.60
CA PRO A 60 -8.91 -3.66 -7.02
C PRO A 60 -9.83 -4.82 -7.45
N LYS A 61 -10.47 -4.69 -8.59
CA LYS A 61 -11.19 -5.76 -9.29
C LYS A 61 -10.31 -6.41 -10.35
N GLU A 62 -9.39 -5.65 -10.91
CA GLU A 62 -8.47 -6.05 -11.98
C GLU A 62 -7.04 -5.54 -11.73
N LYS A 63 -6.08 -6.07 -12.48
CA LYS A 63 -4.68 -5.61 -12.40
C LYS A 63 -4.50 -4.14 -12.82
N VAL A 64 -5.37 -3.64 -13.71
CA VAL A 64 -5.35 -2.23 -14.13
C VAL A 64 -5.67 -1.30 -12.96
N ASP A 65 -6.51 -1.71 -12.03
CA ASP A 65 -6.86 -0.94 -10.83
C ASP A 65 -5.63 -0.71 -9.93
N VAL A 66 -4.79 -1.74 -9.79
CA VAL A 66 -3.53 -1.62 -9.04
C VAL A 66 -2.61 -0.61 -9.71
N LYS A 67 -2.53 -0.62 -11.05
CA LYS A 67 -1.75 0.35 -11.82
C LYS A 67 -2.31 1.78 -11.64
N THR A 68 -3.62 1.93 -11.65
CA THR A 68 -4.32 3.20 -11.40
C THR A 68 -3.92 3.78 -10.04
N LEU A 69 -3.94 2.98 -8.98
CA LEU A 69 -3.48 3.41 -7.67
C LEU A 69 -2.00 3.82 -7.68
N ILE A 70 -1.12 3.03 -8.29
CA ILE A 70 0.31 3.32 -8.35
C ILE A 70 0.57 4.65 -9.07
N ASN A 71 -0.12 4.91 -10.18
CA ASN A 71 0.02 6.16 -10.93
C ASN A 71 -0.46 7.36 -10.10
N ALA A 72 -1.64 7.25 -9.49
CA ALA A 72 -2.17 8.29 -8.59
C ALA A 72 -1.23 8.58 -7.43
N SER A 73 -0.64 7.52 -6.83
CA SER A 73 0.33 7.64 -5.75
C SER A 73 1.60 8.36 -6.18
N LYS A 74 2.15 8.01 -7.34
CA LYS A 74 3.33 8.69 -7.90
C LYS A 74 3.06 10.18 -8.13
N LYS A 75 1.87 10.51 -8.64
CA LYS A 75 1.44 11.90 -8.81
C LYS A 75 1.34 12.60 -7.47
N ALA A 76 0.68 11.99 -6.49
CA ALA A 76 0.52 12.56 -5.16
C ALA A 76 1.87 12.82 -4.48
N ASN A 77 2.82 11.87 -4.51
CA ASN A 77 4.17 12.09 -3.98
C ASN A 77 4.94 13.24 -4.64
N LYS A 78 4.58 13.59 -5.86
CA LYS A 78 5.26 14.64 -6.62
C LYS A 78 4.66 16.03 -6.35
N GLU A 79 3.35 16.08 -6.11
CA GLU A 79 2.58 17.32 -6.04
C GLU A 79 2.13 17.70 -4.63
N LEU A 80 2.06 16.74 -3.69
CA LEU A 80 1.70 16.99 -2.29
C LEU A 80 2.95 17.10 -1.42
N ASN A 81 2.85 17.89 -0.36
CA ASN A 81 3.90 18.03 0.66
C ASN A 81 3.73 16.98 1.78
N ALA A 82 2.47 16.60 2.08
CA ALA A 82 2.19 15.60 3.09
C ALA A 82 2.60 14.20 2.63
N PRO A 83 3.28 13.42 3.49
CA PRO A 83 3.55 12.01 3.21
C PRO A 83 2.26 11.25 2.96
N ILE A 84 2.31 10.25 2.07
CA ILE A 84 1.15 9.44 1.74
C ILE A 84 1.28 7.98 2.18
N ILE A 85 0.14 7.35 2.41
CA ILE A 85 -0.01 5.92 2.58
C ILE A 85 -1.06 5.45 1.58
N THR A 86 -0.66 4.70 0.58
CA THR A 86 -1.59 4.19 -0.43
C THR A 86 -1.46 2.69 -0.57
N MET A 87 -2.58 1.99 -0.67
CA MET A 87 -2.56 0.54 -0.83
C MET A 87 -3.78 0.03 -1.59
N SER A 88 -3.56 -0.95 -2.45
CA SER A 88 -4.59 -1.83 -2.97
C SER A 88 -4.81 -3.00 -2.00
N MET A 89 -6.07 -3.29 -1.70
CA MET A 89 -6.47 -4.40 -0.84
C MET A 89 -6.55 -5.72 -1.63
N GLY A 90 -6.83 -6.81 -0.94
CA GLY A 90 -6.94 -8.12 -1.57
C GLY A 90 -5.62 -8.67 -2.13
N GLU A 91 -5.69 -9.84 -2.74
CA GLU A 91 -4.51 -10.54 -3.29
C GLU A 91 -3.87 -9.78 -4.46
N LEU A 92 -4.68 -9.22 -5.36
CA LEU A 92 -4.19 -8.44 -6.50
C LEU A 92 -3.37 -7.22 -6.04
N GLY A 93 -3.76 -6.62 -4.92
CA GLY A 93 -3.14 -5.43 -4.36
C GLY A 93 -1.94 -5.68 -3.47
N ALA A 94 -1.63 -6.92 -3.10
CA ALA A 94 -0.59 -7.27 -2.13
C ALA A 94 0.77 -6.66 -2.47
N VAL A 95 1.11 -6.54 -3.77
CA VAL A 95 2.35 -5.93 -4.26
C VAL A 95 2.53 -4.49 -3.75
N THR A 96 1.46 -3.72 -3.60
CA THR A 96 1.53 -2.32 -3.13
C THR A 96 1.89 -2.20 -1.65
N ARG A 97 1.65 -3.26 -0.87
CA ARG A 97 2.03 -3.33 0.55
C ARG A 97 3.49 -3.74 0.74
N ILE A 98 4.01 -4.56 -0.17
CA ILE A 98 5.36 -5.12 -0.13
C ILE A 98 6.36 -4.17 -0.79
N CYS A 99 5.97 -3.58 -1.92
CA CYS A 99 6.82 -2.71 -2.73
C CYS A 99 6.42 -1.23 -2.56
N THR A 100 6.57 -0.70 -1.36
CA THR A 100 6.19 0.69 -1.04
C THR A 100 6.90 1.73 -1.92
N ARG A 101 8.08 1.42 -2.46
CA ARG A 101 8.76 2.26 -3.46
C ARG A 101 7.95 2.52 -4.72
N MET A 102 7.02 1.61 -5.10
CA MET A 102 6.17 1.80 -6.27
C MET A 102 5.12 2.87 -6.05
N THR A 103 4.65 3.01 -4.82
CA THR A 103 3.62 3.96 -4.42
C THR A 103 4.18 5.18 -3.69
N GLY A 104 5.40 5.09 -3.15
CA GLY A 104 5.97 6.09 -2.27
C GLY A 104 5.32 6.14 -0.88
N SER A 105 4.59 5.08 -0.49
CA SER A 105 3.98 4.99 0.83
C SER A 105 5.03 4.98 1.93
N VAL A 106 4.87 5.87 2.91
CA VAL A 106 5.80 5.98 4.05
C VAL A 106 5.55 4.93 5.13
N ILE A 107 4.36 4.32 5.15
CA ILE A 107 3.97 3.26 6.07
C ILE A 107 3.26 2.16 5.29
N THR A 108 3.47 0.92 5.68
CA THR A 108 2.68 -0.23 5.24
C THR A 108 2.18 -1.03 6.44
N PHE A 109 1.22 -1.92 6.20
CA PHE A 109 0.53 -2.69 7.24
C PHE A 109 0.63 -4.17 6.95
N GLY A 110 1.17 -4.92 7.89
CA GLY A 110 1.19 -6.37 7.91
C GLY A 110 0.22 -6.92 8.98
N ALA A 111 -0.18 -8.17 8.82
CA ALA A 111 -0.97 -8.89 9.82
C ALA A 111 -0.10 -9.27 11.02
N GLY A 112 -0.62 -9.04 12.24
CA GLY A 112 -0.08 -9.64 13.44
C GLY A 112 -0.54 -11.10 13.58
N VAL A 113 -1.33 -11.39 14.63
CA VAL A 113 -1.95 -12.72 14.80
C VAL A 113 -3.06 -12.94 13.78
N ASN A 114 -3.87 -11.91 13.54
CA ASN A 114 -4.96 -11.93 12.57
C ASN A 114 -4.85 -10.78 11.58
N ALA A 115 -5.25 -11.01 10.32
CA ALA A 115 -5.35 -9.96 9.33
C ALA A 115 -6.52 -9.01 9.66
N SER A 116 -6.25 -7.70 9.66
CA SER A 116 -7.27 -6.66 9.89
C SER A 116 -7.87 -6.13 8.58
N ALA A 117 -7.37 -6.56 7.44
CA ALA A 117 -7.85 -6.17 6.12
C ALA A 117 -7.57 -7.28 5.08
N PRO A 118 -8.39 -7.38 4.02
CA PRO A 118 -8.19 -8.36 2.95
C PRO A 118 -6.80 -8.27 2.31
N GLY A 119 -6.17 -9.42 2.08
CA GLY A 119 -4.86 -9.51 1.42
C GLY A 119 -3.69 -8.94 2.23
N GLN A 120 -3.84 -8.80 3.54
CA GLN A 120 -2.78 -8.33 4.42
C GLN A 120 -1.80 -9.46 4.73
N PRO A 121 -0.53 -9.38 4.26
CA PRO A 121 0.47 -10.39 4.53
C PRO A 121 0.95 -10.33 5.99
N PRO A 122 1.55 -11.42 6.53
CA PRO A 122 2.15 -11.40 7.86
C PRO A 122 3.19 -10.28 8.01
N CYS A 123 3.22 -9.64 9.18
CA CYS A 123 4.17 -8.55 9.48
C CYS A 123 5.63 -8.95 9.23
N GLU A 124 6.00 -10.17 9.61
CA GLU A 124 7.36 -10.68 9.42
C GLU A 124 7.73 -10.77 7.95
N MET A 125 6.80 -11.22 7.10
CA MET A 125 7.00 -11.25 5.66
C MET A 125 7.18 -9.84 5.09
N VAL A 126 6.32 -8.90 5.48
CA VAL A 126 6.41 -7.50 5.05
C VAL A 126 7.76 -6.91 5.47
N ARG A 127 8.15 -7.08 6.73
CA ARG A 127 9.43 -6.61 7.28
C ARG A 127 10.63 -7.18 6.53
N PHE A 128 10.60 -8.47 6.24
CA PHE A 128 11.65 -9.14 5.48
C PHE A 128 11.79 -8.54 4.08
N LEU A 129 10.67 -8.42 3.36
CA LEU A 129 10.65 -7.93 1.99
C LEU A 129 11.02 -6.45 1.88
N LEU A 130 10.63 -5.62 2.85
CA LEU A 130 11.06 -4.23 2.92
C LEU A 130 12.57 -4.11 3.12
N LYS A 131 13.14 -4.84 4.07
CA LYS A 131 14.61 -4.86 4.28
C LYS A 131 15.36 -5.32 3.04
N ALA A 132 14.84 -6.33 2.36
CA ALA A 132 15.38 -6.81 1.10
C ALA A 132 15.38 -5.74 0.00
N SER A 133 14.28 -5.01 -0.10
CA SER A 133 14.12 -3.91 -1.06
C SER A 133 15.03 -2.71 -0.76
N GLU A 134 15.34 -2.44 0.51
CA GLU A 134 16.17 -1.32 0.93
C GLU A 134 17.67 -1.60 0.77
N SER A 135 18.10 -2.79 1.15
CA SER A 135 19.53 -3.14 1.16
C SER A 135 20.10 -3.48 -0.22
N GLY A 136 19.23 -3.86 -1.17
CA GLY A 136 19.68 -4.42 -2.46
C GLY A 136 20.48 -5.72 -2.31
N LYS A 137 20.64 -6.21 -1.08
CA LYS A 137 21.34 -7.44 -0.72
C LYS A 137 20.48 -8.25 0.23
N ILE A 138 19.95 -9.34 -0.26
CA ILE A 138 19.41 -10.38 0.60
C ILE A 138 20.46 -11.48 0.61
N ASP A 139 21.14 -11.68 1.73
CA ASP A 139 22.08 -12.77 1.94
C ASP A 139 21.34 -14.09 2.28
N CYS A 140 20.21 -14.35 1.64
CA CYS A 140 19.42 -15.54 1.86
C CYS A 140 18.60 -15.93 0.64
N ASN A 141 18.28 -17.21 0.53
CA ASN A 141 17.33 -17.73 -0.43
C ASN A 141 15.90 -17.56 0.09
N VAL A 142 14.96 -17.19 -0.79
CA VAL A 142 13.54 -17.13 -0.49
C VAL A 142 12.87 -18.36 -1.09
N ALA A 143 12.35 -19.24 -0.25
CA ALA A 143 11.55 -20.38 -0.67
C ALA A 143 10.06 -20.05 -0.56
N LEU A 144 9.32 -20.16 -1.68
CA LEU A 144 7.87 -20.02 -1.71
C LEU A 144 7.23 -21.41 -1.62
N ILE A 145 6.51 -21.65 -0.53
CA ILE A 145 5.83 -22.92 -0.27
C ILE A 145 4.32 -22.69 -0.29
N GLY A 146 3.57 -23.57 -0.90
CA GLY A 146 2.11 -23.53 -0.95
C GLY A 146 1.54 -24.49 -1.99
N PHE A 147 0.23 -24.75 -1.90
CA PHE A 147 -0.48 -25.62 -2.82
C PHE A 147 -0.47 -25.11 -4.27
N MET A 148 -0.79 -26.00 -5.21
CA MET A 148 -0.95 -25.67 -6.61
C MET A 148 -2.00 -24.55 -6.77
N GLY A 149 -1.75 -23.57 -7.64
CA GLY A 149 -2.69 -22.46 -7.88
C GLY A 149 -2.63 -21.29 -6.89
N THR A 150 -1.80 -21.33 -5.83
CA THR A 150 -1.71 -20.25 -4.83
C THR A 150 -0.91 -19.02 -5.28
N GLY A 151 -0.52 -18.94 -6.54
CA GLY A 151 0.19 -17.77 -7.09
C GLY A 151 1.69 -17.71 -6.80
N LYS A 152 2.32 -18.82 -6.35
CA LYS A 152 3.77 -18.89 -6.08
C LYS A 152 4.60 -18.32 -7.24
N THR A 153 4.35 -18.81 -8.45
CA THR A 153 5.07 -18.39 -9.66
C THR A 153 4.90 -16.90 -9.94
N THR A 154 3.70 -16.35 -9.72
CA THR A 154 3.43 -14.92 -9.87
C THR A 154 4.24 -14.09 -8.89
N ILE A 155 4.30 -14.53 -7.63
CA ILE A 155 5.07 -13.87 -6.56
C ILE A 155 6.58 -14.04 -6.81
N SER A 156 7.03 -15.22 -7.20
CA SER A 156 8.41 -15.52 -7.53
C SER A 156 8.94 -14.62 -8.65
N ASN A 157 8.21 -14.53 -9.75
CA ASN A 157 8.53 -13.63 -10.85
C ASN A 157 8.58 -12.14 -10.43
N ALA A 158 7.65 -11.71 -9.58
CA ALA A 158 7.64 -10.34 -9.07
C ALA A 158 8.84 -10.07 -8.15
N LEU A 159 9.16 -11.01 -7.25
CA LEU A 159 10.34 -10.93 -6.37
C LEU A 159 11.64 -10.91 -7.18
N SER A 160 11.79 -11.80 -8.16
CA SER A 160 12.97 -11.85 -9.04
C SER A 160 13.22 -10.50 -9.73
N ARG A 161 12.16 -9.86 -10.24
CA ARG A 161 12.27 -8.53 -10.89
C ARG A 161 12.66 -7.41 -9.92
N ILE A 162 12.20 -7.49 -8.67
CA ILE A 162 12.44 -6.44 -7.66
C ILE A 162 13.80 -6.62 -7.00
N THR A 163 14.18 -7.86 -6.70
CA THR A 163 15.38 -8.16 -5.93
C THR A 163 16.60 -8.47 -6.81
N GLY A 164 16.40 -8.78 -8.07
CA GLY A 164 17.44 -9.30 -8.96
C GLY A 164 17.82 -10.76 -8.67
N PHE A 165 17.09 -11.44 -7.79
CA PHE A 165 17.33 -12.85 -7.48
C PHE A 165 16.99 -13.74 -8.66
N LYS A 166 17.80 -14.78 -8.85
CA LYS A 166 17.49 -15.81 -9.83
C LYS A 166 16.28 -16.63 -9.35
N GLU A 167 15.25 -16.68 -10.17
CA GLU A 167 14.13 -17.58 -9.94
C GLU A 167 14.55 -19.01 -10.27
N VAL A 168 14.20 -19.93 -9.39
CA VAL A 168 14.40 -21.37 -9.58
C VAL A 168 13.07 -22.07 -9.29
N ASP A 169 12.50 -22.69 -10.30
CA ASP A 169 11.32 -23.54 -10.14
C ASP A 169 11.79 -24.97 -9.85
N VAL A 170 11.58 -25.43 -8.61
CA VAL A 170 12.07 -26.75 -8.15
C VAL A 170 11.38 -27.89 -8.90
N ASP A 171 10.13 -27.70 -9.36
CA ASP A 171 9.39 -28.70 -10.11
C ASP A 171 10.04 -29.04 -11.48
N GLN A 172 10.96 -28.19 -11.96
CA GLN A 172 11.74 -28.44 -13.17
C GLN A 172 12.99 -29.31 -12.94
N TYR A 173 13.32 -29.60 -11.68
CA TYR A 173 14.50 -30.32 -11.29
C TYR A 173 14.18 -31.68 -10.63
N ILE A 174 12.91 -32.03 -10.49
CA ILE A 174 12.41 -33.32 -9.98
C ILE A 174 11.78 -34.09 -11.14
#